data_27bed3ce89278dfc9d26f6260bcd03bd
#
_entry.id   27bed3ce89278dfc9d26f6260bcd03bd
#
_cell.length_a   1.000
_cell.length_b   1.000
_cell.length_c   1.000
_cell.angle_alpha   90.00
_cell.angle_beta   90.00
_cell.angle_gamma   90.00
#
_symmetry.space_group_name_H-M   'P 1'
#
loop_
_entity.id
_entity.type
_entity.pdbx_description
1 polymer ?
#
loop_
_entity_poly.entity_id
_entity_poly.type
_entity_poly.pdbx_seq_one_letter_code
_entity_poly.pdbx_strand_id
1 'polypeptide(L)'
;MCGIVGYIGYREAYPIVIKGLKRLEYRGYDSAGVMLFDGKTMKVAKAKGKVSDLEERALQQITINGTIGIGHTRWATHGVPNDVNSHPHLSNSGDLAIIHNGIIENYAPLKAELINRGYVFQSDTDTEVLVNLIEEVQKKDNLKLGKAVQVALNQVVGAYAIAVFDKKNPNEIVAARLGSPLAIGIGEGEYFIASDASPFIEYTSNAVYLEDGEMANIRLHKSMKVRKIKDDALVNPTIQELQMNLEQIEKGGYDHFMLKEIYEQPSVIKDTYRGRLHANDGLIQMAGVEDNLEKFLNADRIIIVACGTSWHAGLVAEYIFEEFARIPVEVEYASEFRYRNPIINSKDVVIAISQSGETADTMAAIKLAKEKGAFVFGVCNVVGSSISRETHAGAYTHAGPEIGVASTKAFTTQITVLTMIALRLAKAKGTLSHSVFHSYLQELEIIPDKVREALETNDRAKEIAAVFKDAPNCLYLGRGYNFPVALEGALKLKEISYIHAEGYPAAEMKHGPIALIDEQMPVFVIAPKQGHYDKIVSNIQEIKSRSGKIIAVVTKGDTQVRELADYIIEVPETSDALSPLITTIPLQLLSYHIAVMRGCNVDQPRNLAKSVTVE
;
A
#
# COMPACT_ATOMS: atom_id res chain seq x y z
N MET A 1 8.48 -1.38 5.19
CA MET A 1 7.76 -1.02 6.45
C MET A 1 7.85 -2.15 7.45
N CYS A 2 7.87 -1.84 8.75
CA CYS A 2 7.91 -2.84 9.81
C CYS A 2 6.50 -3.19 10.30
N GLY A 3 6.34 -4.34 10.98
CA GLY A 3 5.09 -4.77 11.59
C GLY A 3 5.20 -4.83 13.11
N ILE A 4 4.35 -4.12 13.81
CA ILE A 4 4.18 -4.15 15.27
C ILE A 4 3.02 -5.07 15.61
N VAL A 5 3.22 -5.97 16.60
CA VAL A 5 2.15 -6.73 17.26
C VAL A 5 2.41 -6.72 18.77
N GLY A 6 1.40 -6.37 19.53
CA GLY A 6 1.41 -6.44 21.01
C GLY A 6 0.14 -7.07 21.52
N TYR A 7 0.25 -7.77 22.65
CA TYR A 7 -0.88 -8.38 23.32
C TYR A 7 -0.73 -8.26 24.84
N ILE A 8 -1.81 -7.90 25.49
CA ILE A 8 -1.96 -7.95 26.95
C ILE A 8 -3.36 -8.48 27.28
N GLY A 9 -3.45 -9.59 28.00
CA GLY A 9 -4.74 -10.20 28.29
C GLY A 9 -4.63 -11.43 29.19
N TYR A 10 -5.54 -12.37 29.00
CA TYR A 10 -5.62 -13.62 29.77
C TYR A 10 -5.20 -14.85 28.98
N ARG A 11 -5.04 -14.72 27.64
CA ARG A 11 -4.62 -15.82 26.78
C ARG A 11 -3.10 -15.92 26.71
N GLU A 12 -2.58 -17.01 26.23
CA GLU A 12 -1.15 -17.13 25.88
C GLU A 12 -0.80 -16.13 24.78
N ALA A 13 0.19 -15.28 25.04
CA ALA A 13 0.58 -14.20 24.12
C ALA A 13 1.33 -14.71 22.88
N TYR A 14 2.13 -15.79 23.02
CA TYR A 14 2.98 -16.27 21.95
C TYR A 14 2.23 -16.61 20.65
N PRO A 15 1.19 -17.46 20.65
CA PRO A 15 0.48 -17.78 19.41
C PRO A 15 -0.20 -16.56 18.78
N ILE A 16 -0.69 -15.65 19.60
CA ILE A 16 -1.33 -14.39 19.12
C ILE A 16 -0.30 -13.51 18.43
N VAL A 17 0.84 -13.26 19.09
CA VAL A 17 1.88 -12.40 18.56
C VAL A 17 2.50 -13.00 17.28
N ILE A 18 2.85 -14.28 17.29
CA ILE A 18 3.46 -14.93 16.11
C ILE A 18 2.49 -14.98 14.92
N LYS A 19 1.22 -15.31 15.15
CA LYS A 19 0.20 -15.32 14.10
C LYS A 19 -0.01 -13.90 13.54
N GLY A 20 -0.03 -12.91 14.43
CA GLY A 20 -0.10 -11.49 14.04
C GLY A 20 1.11 -11.05 13.21
N LEU A 21 2.33 -11.45 13.61
CA LEU A 21 3.54 -11.14 12.85
C LEU A 21 3.53 -11.79 11.47
N LYS A 22 3.06 -13.04 11.34
CA LYS A 22 2.88 -13.72 10.04
C LYS A 22 1.92 -12.94 9.13
N ARG A 23 0.86 -12.37 9.69
CA ARG A 23 -0.09 -11.52 8.94
C ARG A 23 0.49 -10.17 8.54
N LEU A 24 1.50 -9.67 9.26
CA LEU A 24 2.22 -8.42 8.95
C LEU A 24 3.52 -8.63 8.18
N GLU A 25 3.90 -9.86 7.85
CA GLU A 25 5.18 -10.17 7.22
C GLU A 25 5.33 -9.47 5.85
N TYR A 26 4.22 -9.21 5.15
CA TYR A 26 4.21 -8.42 3.91
C TYR A 26 4.74 -6.98 4.09
N ARG A 27 4.76 -6.47 5.34
CA ARG A 27 5.30 -5.15 5.67
C ARG A 27 6.82 -5.15 5.81
N GLY A 28 7.43 -6.24 6.28
CA GLY A 28 8.87 -6.35 6.47
C GLY A 28 9.24 -7.78 6.86
N TYR A 29 10.33 -8.29 6.32
CA TYR A 29 10.77 -9.68 6.48
C TYR A 29 12.30 -9.84 6.53
N ASP A 30 13.04 -8.77 6.82
CA ASP A 30 14.51 -8.80 6.94
C ASP A 30 14.96 -9.44 8.25
N SER A 31 14.17 -9.22 9.29
CA SER A 31 14.32 -9.86 10.60
C SER A 31 13.04 -9.78 11.41
N ALA A 32 12.90 -10.66 12.39
CA ALA A 32 11.77 -10.67 13.31
C ALA A 32 12.20 -10.94 14.74
N GLY A 33 11.35 -10.58 15.71
CA GLY A 33 11.59 -10.93 17.10
C GLY A 33 10.36 -10.76 17.97
N VAL A 34 10.41 -11.44 19.12
CA VAL A 34 9.32 -11.45 20.11
C VAL A 34 9.90 -11.35 21.52
N MET A 35 9.22 -10.59 22.36
CA MET A 35 9.40 -10.59 23.83
C MET A 35 8.11 -11.13 24.46
N LEU A 36 8.26 -12.06 25.40
CA LEU A 36 7.19 -12.59 26.24
C LEU A 36 7.50 -12.32 27.71
N PHE A 37 6.47 -12.06 28.50
CA PHE A 37 6.58 -11.90 29.94
C PHE A 37 5.80 -13.01 30.65
N ASP A 38 6.50 -13.83 31.44
CA ASP A 38 5.96 -15.00 32.14
C ASP A 38 5.45 -14.71 33.56
N GLY A 39 5.35 -13.42 33.92
CA GLY A 39 5.01 -12.96 35.26
C GLY A 39 6.22 -12.66 36.15
N LYS A 40 7.44 -13.01 35.72
CA LYS A 40 8.70 -12.78 36.46
C LYS A 40 9.80 -12.20 35.58
N THR A 41 9.98 -12.75 34.40
CA THR A 41 11.08 -12.42 33.49
C THR A 41 10.58 -12.11 32.09
N MET A 42 11.28 -11.18 31.43
CA MET A 42 11.13 -10.97 30.00
C MET A 42 12.02 -11.97 29.26
N LYS A 43 11.44 -12.68 28.30
CA LYS A 43 12.11 -13.66 27.44
C LYS A 43 12.07 -13.16 26.02
N VAL A 44 13.24 -13.01 25.40
CA VAL A 44 13.37 -12.42 24.06
C VAL A 44 13.98 -13.45 23.13
N ALA A 45 13.34 -13.62 21.96
CA ALA A 45 13.91 -14.35 20.83
C ALA A 45 13.93 -13.44 19.61
N LYS A 46 15.02 -13.48 18.85
CA LYS A 46 15.24 -12.67 17.66
C LYS A 46 15.85 -13.54 16.56
N ALA A 47 15.46 -13.30 15.32
CA ALA A 47 16.02 -13.98 14.15
C ALA A 47 16.16 -13.02 12.97
N LYS A 48 17.30 -13.11 12.28
CA LYS A 48 17.41 -12.59 10.92
C LYS A 48 16.55 -13.49 10.01
N GLY A 49 15.78 -12.89 9.08
CA GLY A 49 14.91 -13.59 8.17
C GLY A 49 13.42 -13.46 8.53
N LYS A 50 12.65 -14.44 8.13
CA LYS A 50 11.18 -14.44 8.25
C LYS A 50 10.68 -14.81 9.65
N VAL A 51 9.37 -14.66 9.84
CA VAL A 51 8.71 -15.08 11.10
C VAL A 51 8.82 -16.59 11.33
N SER A 52 8.92 -17.40 10.27
CA SER A 52 9.20 -18.85 10.39
C SER A 52 10.56 -19.13 11.06
N ASP A 53 11.59 -18.34 10.71
CA ASP A 53 12.92 -18.48 11.31
C ASP A 53 12.91 -18.07 12.80
N LEU A 54 12.15 -17.03 13.12
CA LEU A 54 11.92 -16.63 14.51
C LEU A 54 11.18 -17.70 15.30
N GLU A 55 10.15 -18.33 14.72
CA GLU A 55 9.34 -19.37 15.36
C GLU A 55 10.20 -20.58 15.74
N GLU A 56 11.01 -21.07 14.79
CA GLU A 56 11.94 -22.17 15.01
C GLU A 56 12.94 -21.84 16.12
N ARG A 57 13.51 -20.64 16.10
CA ARG A 57 14.48 -20.19 17.11
C ARG A 57 13.82 -19.97 18.49
N ALA A 58 12.61 -19.38 18.54
CA ALA A 58 11.91 -19.14 19.80
C ALA A 58 11.60 -20.45 20.53
N LEU A 59 11.14 -21.49 19.82
CA LEU A 59 10.88 -22.82 20.38
C LEU A 59 12.14 -23.46 21.00
N GLN A 60 13.33 -23.15 20.50
CA GLN A 60 14.60 -23.67 21.01
C GLN A 60 15.19 -22.85 22.16
N GLN A 61 14.99 -21.53 22.17
CA GLN A 61 15.72 -20.62 23.04
C GLN A 61 14.94 -20.12 24.25
N ILE A 62 13.62 -20.02 24.16
CA ILE A 62 12.80 -19.44 25.22
C ILE A 62 11.62 -20.36 25.59
N THR A 63 11.19 -20.27 26.85
CA THR A 63 9.91 -20.84 27.27
C THR A 63 8.79 -19.95 26.74
N ILE A 64 7.92 -20.50 25.92
CA ILE A 64 6.83 -19.78 25.22
C ILE A 64 5.56 -19.64 26.07
N ASN A 65 5.71 -19.25 27.33
CA ASN A 65 4.60 -18.98 28.25
C ASN A 65 4.51 -17.50 28.59
N GLY A 66 3.32 -17.05 28.95
CA GLY A 66 3.05 -15.68 29.34
C GLY A 66 1.83 -15.07 28.65
N THR A 67 1.20 -14.14 29.32
CA THR A 67 -0.04 -13.48 28.86
C THR A 67 0.19 -12.06 28.33
N ILE A 68 1.46 -11.65 28.26
CA ILE A 68 1.89 -10.36 27.70
C ILE A 68 3.02 -10.64 26.72
N GLY A 69 2.90 -10.04 25.55
CA GLY A 69 3.93 -10.16 24.52
C GLY A 69 3.94 -8.97 23.57
N ILE A 70 5.13 -8.62 23.10
CA ILE A 70 5.32 -7.68 21.99
C ILE A 70 6.24 -8.31 20.95
N GLY A 71 5.93 -8.13 19.68
CA GLY A 71 6.68 -8.69 18.57
C GLY A 71 6.76 -7.72 17.40
N HIS A 72 7.74 -7.98 16.54
CA HIS A 72 8.07 -7.08 15.45
C HIS A 72 8.60 -7.83 14.23
N THR A 73 8.20 -7.41 13.04
CA THR A 73 8.86 -7.73 11.78
C THR A 73 9.53 -6.47 11.24
N ARG A 74 10.80 -6.59 10.87
CA ARG A 74 11.64 -5.44 10.51
C ARG A 74 11.89 -5.36 9.02
N TRP A 75 11.78 -4.14 8.51
CA TRP A 75 12.40 -3.66 7.28
C TRP A 75 13.54 -2.73 7.69
N ALA A 76 14.77 -3.10 7.39
CA ALA A 76 15.94 -2.40 7.92
C ALA A 76 16.10 -1.00 7.30
N THR A 77 16.12 0.03 8.16
CA THR A 77 16.42 1.42 7.82
C THR A 77 17.78 1.85 8.42
N HIS A 78 18.05 1.51 9.69
CA HIS A 78 19.29 1.79 10.41
C HIS A 78 19.91 0.49 10.92
N GLY A 79 21.18 0.24 10.55
CA GLY A 79 21.90 -0.99 10.89
C GLY A 79 21.50 -2.19 10.01
N VAL A 80 22.49 -3.03 9.68
CA VAL A 80 22.31 -4.21 8.84
C VAL A 80 21.30 -5.21 9.43
N PRO A 81 20.56 -5.98 8.61
CA PRO A 81 19.70 -7.04 9.11
C PRO A 81 20.52 -8.15 9.80
N ASN A 82 20.41 -8.21 11.12
CA ASN A 82 21.02 -9.25 11.97
C ASN A 82 20.20 -9.39 13.26
N ASP A 83 20.53 -10.39 14.08
CA ASP A 83 19.79 -10.66 15.32
C ASP A 83 19.92 -9.51 16.35
N VAL A 84 21.05 -8.83 16.40
CA VAL A 84 21.30 -7.74 17.37
C VAL A 84 20.45 -6.52 17.06
N ASN A 85 20.38 -6.15 15.78
CA ASN A 85 19.60 -5.02 15.30
C ASN A 85 18.11 -5.31 15.15
N SER A 86 17.66 -6.56 15.37
CA SER A 86 16.24 -6.93 15.38
C SER A 86 15.53 -6.43 16.64
N HIS A 87 14.25 -6.10 16.51
CA HIS A 87 13.39 -5.77 17.66
C HIS A 87 12.82 -7.05 18.31
N PRO A 88 12.39 -7.00 19.58
CA PRO A 88 12.40 -5.88 20.51
C PRO A 88 13.79 -5.51 21.02
N HIS A 89 14.02 -4.22 21.34
CA HIS A 89 15.20 -3.77 22.07
C HIS A 89 14.91 -3.67 23.55
N LEU A 90 15.90 -4.03 24.36
CA LEU A 90 15.85 -3.86 25.82
C LEU A 90 16.63 -2.62 26.23
N SER A 91 16.21 -1.97 27.31
CA SER A 91 16.97 -0.90 27.94
C SER A 91 18.26 -1.45 28.59
N ASN A 92 19.19 -0.58 28.93
CA ASN A 92 20.48 -0.94 29.49
C ASN A 92 20.38 -1.75 30.81
N SER A 93 19.35 -1.52 31.63
CA SER A 93 19.08 -2.35 32.82
C SER A 93 18.39 -3.67 32.49
N GLY A 94 17.82 -3.82 31.29
CA GLY A 94 16.95 -4.94 30.92
C GLY A 94 15.56 -4.88 31.59
N ASP A 95 15.10 -3.71 32.05
CA ASP A 95 13.78 -3.56 32.67
C ASP A 95 12.69 -3.15 31.69
N LEU A 96 13.06 -2.43 30.62
CA LEU A 96 12.14 -2.02 29.57
C LEU A 96 12.38 -2.81 28.28
N ALA A 97 11.29 -3.08 27.56
CA ALA A 97 11.33 -3.61 26.19
C ALA A 97 10.52 -2.70 25.27
N ILE A 98 11.04 -2.45 24.07
CA ILE A 98 10.41 -1.61 23.04
C ILE A 98 10.41 -2.26 21.67
N ILE A 99 9.33 -2.06 20.93
CA ILE A 99 9.26 -2.25 19.48
C ILE A 99 8.92 -0.91 18.83
N HIS A 100 9.45 -0.65 17.63
CA HIS A 100 9.37 0.65 16.98
C HIS A 100 9.32 0.53 15.46
N ASN A 101 8.39 1.26 14.85
CA ASN A 101 8.32 1.56 13.43
C ASN A 101 8.58 3.05 13.24
N GLY A 102 9.47 3.42 12.36
CA GLY A 102 9.80 4.81 12.08
C GLY A 102 11.30 5.08 12.11
N ILE A 103 11.66 6.35 12.21
CA ILE A 103 13.04 6.84 12.28
C ILE A 103 13.10 7.98 13.29
N ILE A 104 14.05 7.90 14.23
CA ILE A 104 14.37 8.97 15.16
C ILE A 104 15.53 9.79 14.57
N GLU A 105 15.21 10.90 13.95
CA GLU A 105 16.16 11.74 13.22
C GLU A 105 17.29 12.29 14.11
N ASN A 106 16.95 12.65 15.35
CA ASN A 106 17.91 13.20 16.30
C ASN A 106 18.54 12.14 17.21
N TYR A 107 18.58 10.86 16.79
CA TYR A 107 19.15 9.78 17.63
C TYR A 107 20.63 9.96 17.97
N ALA A 108 21.44 10.52 17.05
CA ALA A 108 22.89 10.65 17.25
C ALA A 108 23.28 11.54 18.43
N PRO A 109 22.77 12.79 18.59
CA PRO A 109 23.05 13.59 19.78
C PRO A 109 22.45 12.98 21.06
N LEU A 110 21.29 12.33 21.00
CA LEU A 110 20.70 11.63 22.15
C LEU A 110 21.58 10.45 22.60
N LYS A 111 22.11 9.66 21.66
CA LYS A 111 23.04 8.56 21.92
C LYS A 111 24.31 9.05 22.59
N ALA A 112 24.91 10.13 22.08
CA ALA A 112 26.14 10.72 22.65
C ALA A 112 25.91 11.15 24.11
N GLU A 113 24.79 11.81 24.42
CA GLU A 113 24.46 12.23 25.78
C GLU A 113 24.23 11.03 26.72
N LEU A 114 23.54 9.98 26.25
CA LEU A 114 23.34 8.76 27.03
C LEU A 114 24.65 8.01 27.31
N ILE A 115 25.59 7.97 26.33
CA ILE A 115 26.92 7.41 26.55
C ILE A 115 27.67 8.18 27.64
N ASN A 116 27.60 9.52 27.65
CA ASN A 116 28.19 10.35 28.70
C ASN A 116 27.60 10.08 30.09
N ARG A 117 26.37 9.56 30.14
CA ARG A 117 25.69 9.12 31.40
C ARG A 117 25.96 7.66 31.75
N GLY A 118 26.79 6.96 31.00
CA GLY A 118 27.20 5.58 31.27
C GLY A 118 26.34 4.49 30.62
N TYR A 119 25.47 4.84 29.68
CA TYR A 119 24.72 3.86 28.90
C TYR A 119 25.60 3.16 27.86
N VAL A 120 25.44 1.85 27.75
CA VAL A 120 26.16 1.01 26.79
C VAL A 120 25.19 0.55 25.70
N PHE A 121 25.55 0.71 24.44
CA PHE A 121 24.73 0.33 23.31
C PHE A 121 25.26 -0.95 22.64
N GLN A 122 24.36 -1.87 22.33
CA GLN A 122 24.68 -3.14 21.70
C GLN A 122 24.35 -3.14 20.20
N SER A 123 23.36 -2.33 19.79
CA SER A 123 22.89 -2.26 18.40
C SER A 123 23.23 -0.91 17.75
N ASP A 124 23.07 -0.90 16.41
CA ASP A 124 23.20 0.31 15.60
C ASP A 124 21.88 1.07 15.45
N THR A 125 20.81 0.61 16.11
CA THR A 125 19.45 1.14 15.88
C THR A 125 19.17 2.40 16.71
N ASP A 126 18.42 3.31 16.13
CA ASP A 126 17.83 4.46 16.78
C ASP A 126 16.83 4.07 17.89
N THR A 127 16.21 2.89 17.76
CA THR A 127 15.27 2.33 18.72
C THR A 127 15.91 2.02 20.07
N GLU A 128 17.15 1.51 20.09
CA GLU A 128 17.87 1.28 21.35
C GLU A 128 18.19 2.62 22.05
N VAL A 129 18.40 3.69 21.29
CA VAL A 129 18.56 5.03 21.85
C VAL A 129 17.25 5.48 22.52
N LEU A 130 16.11 5.27 21.88
CA LEU A 130 14.80 5.65 22.42
C LEU A 130 14.47 4.91 23.72
N VAL A 131 14.68 3.58 23.80
CA VAL A 131 14.38 2.84 25.04
C VAL A 131 15.27 3.26 26.20
N ASN A 132 16.55 3.55 25.93
CA ASN A 132 17.46 4.05 26.94
C ASN A 132 17.13 5.49 27.39
N LEU A 133 16.66 6.34 26.48
CA LEU A 133 16.14 7.66 26.82
C LEU A 133 14.92 7.56 27.76
N ILE A 134 13.98 6.66 27.46
CA ILE A 134 12.81 6.42 28.31
C ILE A 134 13.25 5.94 29.71
N GLU A 135 14.21 5.02 29.77
CA GLU A 135 14.75 4.53 31.03
C GLU A 135 15.44 5.63 31.84
N GLU A 136 16.26 6.48 31.20
CA GLU A 136 16.93 7.60 31.86
C GLU A 136 15.93 8.58 32.46
N VAL A 137 14.90 8.96 31.67
CA VAL A 137 13.81 9.84 32.14
C VAL A 137 13.06 9.21 33.30
N GLN A 138 12.75 7.90 33.19
CA GLN A 138 12.03 7.18 34.25
C GLN A 138 12.82 7.14 35.57
N LYS A 139 14.11 6.85 35.49
CA LYS A 139 15.00 6.77 36.67
C LYS A 139 15.22 8.13 37.33
N LYS A 140 15.55 9.15 36.53
CA LYS A 140 15.89 10.47 37.02
C LYS A 140 14.77 11.10 37.86
N ASP A 141 13.54 10.98 37.37
CA ASP A 141 12.39 11.67 37.98
C ASP A 141 11.43 10.70 38.69
N ASN A 142 11.80 9.44 38.85
CA ASN A 142 10.99 8.35 39.42
C ASN A 142 9.56 8.29 38.86
N LEU A 143 9.45 8.37 37.52
CA LEU A 143 8.19 8.48 36.80
C LEU A 143 7.56 7.12 36.54
N LYS A 144 6.23 7.07 36.45
CA LYS A 144 5.51 5.93 35.88
C LYS A 144 5.79 5.85 34.36
N LEU A 145 5.73 4.62 33.79
CA LEU A 145 6.07 4.37 32.40
C LEU A 145 5.40 5.35 31.42
N GLY A 146 4.07 5.52 31.48
CA GLY A 146 3.37 6.44 30.57
C GLY A 146 3.89 7.87 30.60
N LYS A 147 4.26 8.38 31.81
CA LYS A 147 4.82 9.73 31.92
C LYS A 147 6.27 9.80 31.43
N ALA A 148 7.07 8.76 31.68
CA ALA A 148 8.43 8.68 31.18
C ALA A 148 8.46 8.64 29.64
N VAL A 149 7.57 7.85 29.03
CA VAL A 149 7.40 7.80 27.56
C VAL A 149 7.00 9.17 27.02
N GLN A 150 6.02 9.84 27.64
CA GLN A 150 5.57 11.17 27.21
C GLN A 150 6.71 12.20 27.24
N VAL A 151 7.48 12.24 28.32
CA VAL A 151 8.60 13.18 28.48
C VAL A 151 9.74 12.86 27.49
N ALA A 152 10.04 11.59 27.28
CA ALA A 152 11.05 11.16 26.32
C ALA A 152 10.65 11.53 24.88
N LEU A 153 9.41 11.26 24.48
CA LEU A 153 8.92 11.55 23.14
C LEU A 153 8.85 13.05 22.81
N ASN A 154 8.70 13.92 23.81
CA ASN A 154 8.80 15.37 23.60
C ASN A 154 10.25 15.86 23.30
N GLN A 155 11.27 14.99 23.44
CA GLN A 155 12.66 15.27 23.10
C GLN A 155 13.07 14.68 21.75
N VAL A 156 12.17 13.89 21.14
CA VAL A 156 12.41 13.14 19.89
C VAL A 156 11.92 13.94 18.69
N VAL A 157 12.73 13.94 17.64
CA VAL A 157 12.38 14.46 16.31
C VAL A 157 12.34 13.28 15.34
N GLY A 158 11.27 13.14 14.57
CA GLY A 158 11.11 12.06 13.60
C GLY A 158 9.74 11.40 13.66
N ALA A 159 9.57 10.30 12.93
CA ALA A 159 8.35 9.51 12.88
C ALA A 159 8.49 8.25 13.74
N TYR A 160 7.43 7.90 14.47
CA TYR A 160 7.42 6.68 15.27
C TYR A 160 6.01 6.09 15.47
N ALA A 161 5.96 4.76 15.55
CA ALA A 161 4.92 4.01 16.25
C ALA A 161 5.64 3.05 17.19
N ILE A 162 5.32 3.09 18.47
CA ILE A 162 6.01 2.30 19.49
C ILE A 162 5.03 1.54 20.38
N ALA A 163 5.50 0.41 20.91
CA ALA A 163 4.91 -0.23 22.07
C ALA A 163 6.03 -0.52 23.07
N VAL A 164 5.83 -0.07 24.32
CA VAL A 164 6.82 -0.15 25.41
C VAL A 164 6.21 -0.93 26.57
N PHE A 165 6.99 -1.89 27.07
CA PHE A 165 6.65 -2.71 28.23
C PHE A 165 7.69 -2.51 29.34
N ASP A 166 7.23 -2.46 30.61
CA ASP A 166 8.08 -2.36 31.81
C ASP A 166 7.81 -3.56 32.74
N LYS A 167 8.83 -4.39 32.95
CA LYS A 167 8.71 -5.58 33.82
C LYS A 167 8.43 -5.23 35.29
N LYS A 168 8.72 -4.00 35.72
CA LYS A 168 8.40 -3.51 37.07
C LYS A 168 6.93 -3.12 37.23
N ASN A 169 6.24 -2.84 36.11
CA ASN A 169 4.81 -2.57 36.08
C ASN A 169 4.11 -3.44 35.01
N PRO A 170 4.05 -4.76 35.20
CA PRO A 170 3.71 -5.73 34.15
C PRO A 170 2.25 -5.68 33.68
N ASN A 171 1.39 -4.90 34.32
CA ASN A 171 -0.02 -4.79 33.95
C ASN A 171 -0.29 -3.65 32.95
N GLU A 172 0.77 -3.09 32.35
CA GLU A 172 0.65 -1.93 31.45
C GLU A 172 1.56 -2.07 30.21
N ILE A 173 1.02 -1.76 29.04
CA ILE A 173 1.78 -1.45 27.84
C ILE A 173 1.45 0.00 27.46
N VAL A 174 2.48 0.75 27.08
CA VAL A 174 2.32 2.11 26.53
C VAL A 174 2.57 2.06 25.04
N ALA A 175 1.59 2.53 24.27
CA ALA A 175 1.66 2.66 22.82
C ALA A 175 1.61 4.14 22.45
N ALA A 176 2.40 4.57 21.47
CA ALA A 176 2.42 5.96 21.01
C ALA A 176 2.69 6.06 19.52
N ARG A 177 2.22 7.13 18.89
CA ARG A 177 2.30 7.31 17.45
C ARG A 177 2.61 8.76 17.06
N LEU A 178 3.45 8.89 16.03
CA LEU A 178 3.64 10.09 15.20
C LEU A 178 4.13 9.65 13.82
N GLY A 179 3.34 9.86 12.76
CA GLY A 179 3.72 9.54 11.37
C GLY A 179 3.58 8.07 10.95
N SER A 180 3.83 7.10 11.83
CA SER A 180 3.68 5.66 11.52
C SER A 180 2.34 5.11 12.05
N PRO A 181 1.62 4.21 11.33
CA PRO A 181 0.31 3.74 11.75
C PRO A 181 0.35 2.84 12.99
N LEU A 182 -0.64 2.98 13.87
CA LEU A 182 -0.84 2.13 15.04
C LEU A 182 -2.32 2.04 15.41
N ALA A 183 -2.81 0.80 15.53
CA ALA A 183 -4.17 0.48 15.93
C ALA A 183 -4.17 -0.33 17.23
N ILE A 184 -5.22 -0.15 18.02
CA ILE A 184 -5.45 -0.89 19.28
C ILE A 184 -6.78 -1.60 19.19
N GLY A 185 -6.75 -2.95 19.17
CA GLY A 185 -7.92 -3.80 19.24
C GLY A 185 -8.42 -3.89 20.69
N ILE A 186 -9.72 -3.74 20.89
CA ILE A 186 -10.37 -3.79 22.20
C ILE A 186 -11.19 -5.09 22.27
N GLY A 187 -10.65 -6.08 22.99
CA GLY A 187 -11.34 -7.33 23.28
C GLY A 187 -11.98 -7.32 24.69
N GLU A 188 -12.65 -8.41 25.05
CA GLU A 188 -13.25 -8.58 26.35
C GLU A 188 -12.17 -8.98 27.37
N GLY A 189 -11.73 -8.03 28.20
CA GLY A 189 -10.65 -8.21 29.19
C GLY A 189 -9.25 -8.35 28.59
N GLU A 190 -9.05 -7.97 27.34
CA GLU A 190 -7.78 -8.05 26.63
C GLU A 190 -7.62 -6.91 25.61
N TYR A 191 -6.37 -6.59 25.27
CA TYR A 191 -6.04 -5.58 24.28
C TYR A 191 -4.98 -6.09 23.32
N PHE A 192 -5.10 -5.66 22.08
CA PHE A 192 -4.18 -5.94 20.98
C PHE A 192 -3.60 -4.62 20.47
N ILE A 193 -2.34 -4.62 20.11
CA ILE A 193 -1.65 -3.47 19.51
C ILE A 193 -1.09 -3.95 18.20
N ALA A 194 -1.33 -3.23 17.09
CA ALA A 194 -0.78 -3.63 15.80
C ALA A 194 -0.62 -2.44 14.85
N SER A 195 0.26 -2.59 13.86
CA SER A 195 0.44 -1.61 12.80
C SER A 195 -0.80 -1.43 11.92
N ASP A 196 -1.61 -2.48 11.78
CA ASP A 196 -2.96 -2.48 11.18
C ASP A 196 -3.84 -3.50 11.89
N ALA A 197 -5.12 -3.60 11.50
CA ALA A 197 -6.08 -4.44 12.20
C ALA A 197 -5.98 -5.95 11.89
N SER A 198 -5.25 -6.36 10.84
CA SER A 198 -5.20 -7.76 10.40
C SER A 198 -4.70 -8.76 11.47
N PRO A 199 -3.77 -8.40 12.40
CA PRO A 199 -3.35 -9.30 13.47
C PRO A 199 -4.44 -9.70 14.45
N PHE A 200 -5.40 -8.81 14.71
CA PHE A 200 -6.37 -9.02 15.79
C PHE A 200 -7.83 -9.16 15.34
N ILE A 201 -8.11 -9.13 14.02
CA ILE A 201 -9.49 -9.20 13.50
C ILE A 201 -10.24 -10.49 13.91
N GLU A 202 -9.54 -11.60 14.15
CA GLU A 202 -10.14 -12.85 14.63
C GLU A 202 -10.54 -12.82 16.11
N TYR A 203 -10.03 -11.84 16.87
CA TYR A 203 -10.26 -11.71 18.31
C TYR A 203 -11.24 -10.60 18.64
N THR A 204 -11.24 -9.51 17.89
CA THR A 204 -12.16 -8.37 18.07
C THR A 204 -12.33 -7.57 16.78
N SER A 205 -13.57 -7.10 16.56
CA SER A 205 -13.90 -6.13 15.52
C SER A 205 -13.80 -4.67 15.99
N ASN A 206 -13.60 -4.41 17.28
CA ASN A 206 -13.51 -3.07 17.83
C ASN A 206 -12.07 -2.57 17.85
N ALA A 207 -11.80 -1.46 17.17
CA ALA A 207 -10.48 -0.87 17.10
C ALA A 207 -10.49 0.64 17.36
N VAL A 208 -9.38 1.12 17.93
CA VAL A 208 -9.03 2.54 18.03
C VAL A 208 -7.76 2.76 17.21
N TYR A 209 -7.81 3.68 16.27
CA TYR A 209 -6.63 4.16 15.55
C TYR A 209 -6.11 5.41 16.25
N LEU A 210 -4.88 5.37 16.76
CA LEU A 210 -4.27 6.56 17.36
C LEU A 210 -4.03 7.63 16.30
N GLU A 211 -4.21 8.88 16.67
CA GLU A 211 -3.86 10.05 15.88
C GLU A 211 -2.38 10.40 16.07
N ASP A 212 -1.81 11.20 15.16
CA ASP A 212 -0.46 11.70 15.31
C ASP A 212 -0.29 12.54 16.60
N GLY A 213 0.76 12.23 17.35
CA GLY A 213 1.01 12.86 18.65
C GLY A 213 0.14 12.32 19.78
N GLU A 214 -0.49 11.17 19.61
CA GLU A 214 -1.23 10.48 20.67
C GLU A 214 -0.47 9.31 21.27
N MET A 215 -0.74 9.06 22.53
CA MET A 215 -0.27 7.90 23.27
C MET A 215 -1.42 7.24 24.05
N ALA A 216 -1.39 5.92 24.14
CA ALA A 216 -2.34 5.12 24.89
C ALA A 216 -1.65 4.40 26.06
N ASN A 217 -2.19 4.56 27.25
CA ASN A 217 -1.88 3.72 28.39
C ASN A 217 -2.87 2.56 28.43
N ILE A 218 -2.41 1.37 28.08
CA ILE A 218 -3.20 0.14 27.98
C ILE A 218 -2.94 -0.67 29.23
N ARG A 219 -3.97 -0.82 30.09
CA ARG A 219 -3.85 -1.51 31.38
C ARG A 219 -4.84 -2.65 31.48
N LEU A 220 -4.33 -3.80 31.89
CA LEU A 220 -5.17 -4.95 32.17
C LEU A 220 -6.24 -4.60 33.22
N HIS A 221 -7.48 -5.02 33.00
CA HIS A 221 -8.65 -4.77 33.89
C HIS A 221 -9.02 -3.29 34.07
N LYS A 222 -8.55 -2.39 33.21
CA LYS A 222 -8.92 -0.96 33.24
C LYS A 222 -9.20 -0.47 31.84
N SER A 223 -10.05 0.54 31.73
CA SER A 223 -10.25 1.24 30.45
C SER A 223 -8.93 1.88 29.98
N MET A 224 -8.63 1.70 28.71
CA MET A 224 -7.53 2.38 28.05
C MET A 224 -7.67 3.90 28.15
N LYS A 225 -6.56 4.61 28.36
CA LYS A 225 -6.52 6.07 28.38
C LYS A 225 -5.66 6.57 27.24
N VAL A 226 -6.23 7.39 26.38
CA VAL A 226 -5.51 8.07 25.30
C VAL A 226 -5.21 9.51 25.70
N ARG A 227 -4.00 10.01 25.39
CA ARG A 227 -3.52 11.35 25.73
C ARG A 227 -2.70 11.94 24.60
N LYS A 228 -2.69 13.26 24.50
CA LYS A 228 -1.75 13.97 23.62
C LYS A 228 -0.34 13.96 24.25
N ILE A 229 0.67 13.66 23.43
CA ILE A 229 2.07 13.63 23.89
C ILE A 229 2.55 15.02 24.29
N LYS A 230 2.16 16.05 23.55
CA LYS A 230 2.62 17.43 23.72
C LYS A 230 2.30 18.01 25.09
N ASP A 231 1.07 17.85 25.58
CA ASP A 231 0.54 18.54 26.75
C ASP A 231 -0.13 17.61 27.78
N ASP A 232 -0.08 16.29 27.57
CA ASP A 232 -0.69 15.27 28.43
C ASP A 232 -2.23 15.35 28.52
N ALA A 233 -2.88 16.09 27.63
CA ALA A 233 -4.33 16.24 27.61
C ALA A 233 -5.02 14.90 27.32
N LEU A 234 -6.09 14.59 28.07
CA LEU A 234 -6.88 13.37 27.87
C LEU A 234 -7.71 13.49 26.58
N VAL A 235 -7.71 12.43 25.80
CA VAL A 235 -8.50 12.30 24.58
C VAL A 235 -9.53 11.20 24.72
N ASN A 236 -10.73 11.42 24.22
CA ASN A 236 -11.75 10.38 24.09
C ASN A 236 -11.61 9.74 22.69
N PRO A 237 -11.02 8.54 22.57
CA PRO A 237 -10.80 7.92 21.27
C PRO A 237 -12.12 7.43 20.66
N THR A 238 -12.24 7.52 19.34
CA THR A 238 -13.36 6.94 18.61
C THR A 238 -13.10 5.44 18.40
N ILE A 239 -14.00 4.61 18.91
CA ILE A 239 -13.99 3.17 18.64
C ILE A 239 -14.65 2.95 17.29
N GLN A 240 -13.96 2.29 16.36
CA GLN A 240 -14.45 1.92 15.04
C GLN A 240 -14.73 0.42 15.01
N GLU A 241 -15.87 0.04 14.43
CA GLU A 241 -16.16 -1.35 14.13
C GLU A 241 -15.58 -1.73 12.77
N LEU A 242 -14.71 -2.73 12.77
CA LEU A 242 -14.02 -3.21 11.57
C LEU A 242 -14.98 -4.04 10.71
N GLN A 243 -15.08 -3.70 9.43
CA GLN A 243 -15.88 -4.46 8.45
C GLN A 243 -15.08 -5.54 7.71
N MET A 244 -13.86 -5.83 8.16
CA MET A 244 -12.98 -6.85 7.58
C MET A 244 -13.30 -8.22 8.18
N ASN A 245 -13.25 -9.28 7.36
CA ASN A 245 -13.38 -10.67 7.81
C ASN A 245 -12.11 -11.49 7.58
N LEU A 246 -12.03 -12.67 8.22
CA LEU A 246 -10.86 -13.53 8.18
C LEU A 246 -10.58 -14.09 6.78
N GLU A 247 -11.61 -14.42 6.01
CA GLU A 247 -11.48 -14.98 4.66
C GLU A 247 -10.76 -14.03 3.70
N GLN A 248 -10.90 -12.72 3.91
CA GLN A 248 -10.25 -11.70 3.08
C GLN A 248 -8.73 -11.67 3.25
N ILE A 249 -8.21 -12.09 4.41
CA ILE A 249 -6.78 -12.09 4.72
C ILE A 249 -6.12 -13.48 4.60
N GLU A 250 -6.82 -14.47 4.08
CA GLU A 250 -6.31 -15.81 3.77
C GLU A 250 -6.21 -16.03 2.27
N LYS A 251 -5.38 -17.00 1.83
CA LYS A 251 -5.18 -17.28 0.39
C LYS A 251 -6.39 -17.89 -0.30
N GLY A 252 -7.35 -18.46 0.44
CA GLY A 252 -8.59 -18.98 -0.12
C GLY A 252 -8.42 -20.09 -1.17
N GLY A 253 -7.39 -20.94 -1.04
CA GLY A 253 -7.08 -22.03 -1.98
C GLY A 253 -6.16 -21.65 -3.14
N TYR A 254 -5.74 -20.41 -3.26
CA TYR A 254 -4.73 -19.99 -4.22
C TYR A 254 -3.31 -20.24 -3.69
N ASP A 255 -2.36 -20.50 -4.58
CA ASP A 255 -0.95 -20.70 -4.22
C ASP A 255 -0.34 -19.42 -3.61
N HIS A 256 -0.73 -18.24 -4.15
CA HIS A 256 -0.20 -16.94 -3.77
C HIS A 256 -1.31 -15.90 -3.58
N PHE A 257 -1.08 -14.90 -2.71
CA PHE A 257 -1.99 -13.76 -2.56
C PHE A 257 -2.14 -12.98 -3.85
N MET A 258 -1.05 -12.73 -4.58
CA MET A 258 -1.11 -12.02 -5.85
C MET A 258 -2.08 -12.68 -6.84
N LEU A 259 -2.05 -14.01 -6.96
CA LEU A 259 -2.98 -14.71 -7.86
C LEU A 259 -4.42 -14.57 -7.39
N LYS A 260 -4.69 -14.74 -6.08
CA LYS A 260 -6.02 -14.49 -5.49
C LYS A 260 -6.49 -13.09 -5.83
N GLU A 261 -5.67 -12.07 -5.62
CA GLU A 261 -6.00 -10.66 -5.83
C GLU A 261 -6.23 -10.34 -7.32
N ILE A 262 -5.55 -11.01 -8.25
CA ILE A 262 -5.84 -10.93 -9.68
C ILE A 262 -7.24 -11.49 -9.97
N TYR A 263 -7.61 -12.64 -9.39
CA TYR A 263 -8.91 -13.27 -9.60
C TYR A 263 -10.05 -12.59 -8.83
N GLU A 264 -9.77 -11.81 -7.81
CA GLU A 264 -10.77 -11.02 -7.08
C GLU A 264 -11.25 -9.78 -7.85
N GLN A 265 -10.55 -9.33 -8.89
CA GLN A 265 -10.84 -8.07 -9.58
C GLN A 265 -12.29 -7.94 -10.06
N PRO A 266 -12.96 -8.96 -10.63
CA PRO A 266 -14.38 -8.84 -10.99
C PRO A 266 -15.28 -8.47 -9.80
N SER A 267 -15.06 -9.08 -8.65
CA SER A 267 -15.88 -8.85 -7.45
C SER A 267 -15.58 -7.51 -6.81
N VAL A 268 -14.29 -7.14 -6.69
CA VAL A 268 -13.91 -5.88 -6.03
C VAL A 268 -14.23 -4.64 -6.89
N ILE A 269 -14.21 -4.73 -8.22
CA ILE A 269 -14.71 -3.68 -9.10
C ILE A 269 -16.21 -3.46 -8.85
N LYS A 270 -16.98 -4.55 -8.71
CA LYS A 270 -18.41 -4.48 -8.37
C LYS A 270 -18.62 -3.86 -6.99
N ASP A 271 -17.80 -4.22 -6.01
CA ASP A 271 -17.85 -3.64 -4.66
C ASP A 271 -17.49 -2.15 -4.65
N THR A 272 -16.55 -1.74 -5.51
CA THR A 272 -16.14 -0.33 -5.68
C THR A 272 -17.30 0.57 -6.11
N TYR A 273 -18.14 0.10 -7.02
CA TYR A 273 -19.26 0.92 -7.51
C TYR A 273 -20.59 0.59 -6.82
N ARG A 274 -20.67 -0.43 -5.97
CA ARG A 274 -21.90 -0.82 -5.27
C ARG A 274 -22.48 0.36 -4.47
N GLY A 275 -23.78 0.65 -4.71
CA GLY A 275 -24.48 1.79 -4.09
C GLY A 275 -24.07 3.16 -4.60
N ARG A 276 -23.19 3.22 -5.61
CA ARG A 276 -22.72 4.47 -6.22
C ARG A 276 -23.13 4.60 -7.68
N LEU A 277 -23.05 3.51 -8.44
CA LEU A 277 -23.44 3.43 -9.85
C LEU A 277 -24.85 2.85 -9.96
N HIS A 278 -25.76 3.60 -10.58
CA HIS A 278 -27.13 3.21 -10.89
C HIS A 278 -27.33 3.40 -12.40
N ALA A 279 -26.84 2.42 -13.18
CA ALA A 279 -26.76 2.55 -14.64
C ALA A 279 -28.14 2.71 -15.28
N ASN A 280 -29.16 1.97 -14.80
CA ASN A 280 -30.53 2.07 -15.30
C ASN A 280 -31.16 3.43 -15.05
N ASP A 281 -30.82 4.08 -13.95
CA ASP A 281 -31.34 5.40 -13.56
C ASP A 281 -30.50 6.56 -14.15
N GLY A 282 -29.39 6.23 -14.83
CA GLY A 282 -28.45 7.22 -15.34
C GLY A 282 -27.85 8.07 -14.21
N LEU A 283 -27.46 7.44 -13.09
CA LEU A 283 -27.04 8.15 -11.90
C LEU A 283 -25.72 7.60 -11.33
N ILE A 284 -24.85 8.51 -10.91
CA ILE A 284 -23.70 8.22 -10.04
C ILE A 284 -23.87 9.07 -8.78
N GLN A 285 -23.75 8.42 -7.61
CA GLN A 285 -23.82 9.06 -6.30
C GLN A 285 -22.57 8.73 -5.48
N MET A 286 -21.82 9.75 -5.13
CA MET A 286 -20.58 9.64 -4.32
C MET A 286 -20.57 10.78 -3.32
N ALA A 287 -20.92 10.51 -2.06
CA ALA A 287 -21.10 11.57 -1.03
C ALA A 287 -19.94 12.57 -0.99
N GLY A 288 -18.68 12.10 -0.94
CA GLY A 288 -17.52 12.98 -0.90
C GLY A 288 -17.40 13.90 -2.14
N VAL A 289 -17.91 13.49 -3.31
CA VAL A 289 -17.96 14.31 -4.53
C VAL A 289 -19.16 15.24 -4.50
N GLU A 290 -20.33 14.74 -4.11
CA GLU A 290 -21.57 15.55 -4.06
C GLU A 290 -21.43 16.73 -3.10
N ASP A 291 -20.93 16.49 -1.89
CA ASP A 291 -20.73 17.52 -0.87
C ASP A 291 -19.71 18.60 -1.29
N ASN A 292 -18.88 18.31 -2.28
CA ASN A 292 -17.80 19.20 -2.76
C ASN A 292 -17.88 19.48 -4.26
N LEU A 293 -19.02 19.23 -4.90
CA LEU A 293 -19.18 19.30 -6.35
C LEU A 293 -18.76 20.66 -6.92
N GLU A 294 -19.13 21.75 -6.25
CA GLU A 294 -18.76 23.11 -6.67
C GLU A 294 -17.25 23.34 -6.69
N LYS A 295 -16.49 22.70 -5.77
CA LYS A 295 -15.02 22.80 -5.77
C LYS A 295 -14.44 22.20 -7.05
N PHE A 296 -14.95 21.05 -7.47
CA PHE A 296 -14.52 20.41 -8.71
C PHE A 296 -14.97 21.17 -9.97
N LEU A 297 -16.20 21.69 -9.99
CA LEU A 297 -16.73 22.40 -11.15
C LEU A 297 -16.06 23.75 -11.40
N ASN A 298 -15.61 24.40 -10.33
CA ASN A 298 -14.92 25.70 -10.37
C ASN A 298 -13.39 25.57 -10.36
N ALA A 299 -12.88 24.32 -10.43
CA ALA A 299 -11.44 24.10 -10.46
C ALA A 299 -10.81 24.63 -11.75
N ASP A 300 -9.70 25.34 -11.61
CA ASP A 300 -8.87 25.74 -12.76
C ASP A 300 -8.19 24.51 -13.38
N ARG A 301 -7.77 23.56 -12.52
CA ARG A 301 -7.22 22.25 -12.91
C ARG A 301 -7.34 21.25 -11.76
N ILE A 302 -7.15 19.97 -12.10
CA ILE A 302 -6.95 18.87 -11.15
C ILE A 302 -5.47 18.48 -11.17
N ILE A 303 -4.85 18.33 -9.99
CA ILE A 303 -3.51 17.77 -9.84
C ILE A 303 -3.65 16.42 -9.14
N ILE A 304 -3.18 15.34 -9.78
CA ILE A 304 -3.19 13.99 -9.19
C ILE A 304 -1.79 13.70 -8.64
N VAL A 305 -1.69 13.37 -7.36
CA VAL A 305 -0.43 13.02 -6.69
C VAL A 305 -0.47 11.59 -6.19
N ALA A 306 0.50 10.79 -6.57
CA ALA A 306 0.57 9.38 -6.21
C ALA A 306 1.98 8.79 -6.39
N CYS A 307 2.17 7.51 -5.99
CA CYS A 307 3.40 6.74 -6.18
C CYS A 307 3.08 5.41 -6.86
N GLY A 308 4.01 4.90 -7.69
CA GLY A 308 3.96 3.56 -8.28
C GLY A 308 2.67 3.27 -9.07
N THR A 309 2.03 2.14 -8.79
CA THR A 309 0.78 1.70 -9.43
C THR A 309 -0.33 2.76 -9.33
N SER A 310 -0.44 3.47 -8.20
CA SER A 310 -1.42 4.55 -8.02
C SER A 310 -1.13 5.74 -8.92
N TRP A 311 0.13 6.03 -9.22
CA TRP A 311 0.52 7.06 -10.18
C TRP A 311 0.10 6.65 -11.62
N HIS A 312 0.28 5.35 -11.99
CA HIS A 312 -0.20 4.85 -13.27
C HIS A 312 -1.74 4.94 -13.39
N ALA A 313 -2.47 4.67 -12.30
CA ALA A 313 -3.93 4.88 -12.27
C ALA A 313 -4.29 6.36 -12.46
N GLY A 314 -3.48 7.26 -11.89
CA GLY A 314 -3.58 8.71 -12.11
C GLY A 314 -3.41 9.10 -13.58
N LEU A 315 -2.43 8.53 -14.28
CA LEU A 315 -2.21 8.76 -15.71
C LEU A 315 -3.40 8.29 -16.58
N VAL A 316 -4.05 7.17 -16.22
CA VAL A 316 -5.30 6.76 -16.89
C VAL A 316 -6.39 7.80 -16.64
N ALA A 317 -6.49 8.27 -15.39
CA ALA A 317 -7.49 9.25 -14.98
C ALA A 317 -7.31 10.60 -15.68
N GLU A 318 -6.08 11.04 -15.96
CA GLU A 318 -5.78 12.25 -16.74
C GLU A 318 -6.53 12.23 -18.07
N TYR A 319 -6.37 11.17 -18.86
CA TYR A 319 -7.10 11.02 -20.13
C TYR A 319 -8.63 11.04 -19.91
N ILE A 320 -9.13 10.35 -18.88
CA ILE A 320 -10.56 10.23 -18.59
C ILE A 320 -11.17 11.57 -18.17
N PHE A 321 -10.52 12.33 -17.28
CA PHE A 321 -11.02 13.62 -16.81
C PHE A 321 -10.99 14.68 -17.93
N GLU A 322 -9.91 14.70 -18.70
CA GLU A 322 -9.79 15.65 -19.83
C GLU A 322 -10.79 15.36 -20.93
N GLU A 323 -10.99 14.07 -21.28
CA GLU A 323 -11.96 13.69 -22.31
C GLU A 323 -13.40 13.92 -21.85
N PHE A 324 -13.76 13.51 -20.63
CA PHE A 324 -15.15 13.52 -20.18
C PHE A 324 -15.56 14.83 -19.52
N ALA A 325 -14.79 15.27 -18.53
CA ALA A 325 -15.13 16.45 -17.72
C ALA A 325 -14.58 17.75 -18.29
N ARG A 326 -13.67 17.70 -19.27
CA ARG A 326 -13.02 18.86 -19.89
C ARG A 326 -12.39 19.78 -18.83
N ILE A 327 -11.69 19.17 -17.87
CA ILE A 327 -10.91 19.86 -16.84
C ILE A 327 -9.44 19.50 -17.07
N PRO A 328 -8.51 20.48 -17.14
CA PRO A 328 -7.08 20.20 -17.26
C PRO A 328 -6.58 19.35 -16.09
N VAL A 329 -5.75 18.35 -16.35
CA VAL A 329 -5.19 17.47 -15.33
C VAL A 329 -3.67 17.42 -15.45
N GLU A 330 -3.00 17.41 -14.31
CA GLU A 330 -1.55 17.15 -14.18
C GLU A 330 -1.36 15.96 -13.24
N VAL A 331 -0.50 15.01 -13.63
CA VAL A 331 -0.22 13.84 -12.80
C VAL A 331 1.23 13.83 -12.37
N GLU A 332 1.45 13.87 -11.05
CA GLU A 332 2.76 14.07 -10.44
C GLU A 332 3.16 12.89 -9.56
N TYR A 333 4.44 12.53 -9.59
CA TYR A 333 5.00 11.72 -8.53
C TYR A 333 4.95 12.49 -7.21
N ALA A 334 4.35 11.91 -6.19
CA ALA A 334 4.21 12.58 -4.89
C ALA A 334 5.58 12.95 -4.28
N SER A 335 6.61 12.12 -4.49
CA SER A 335 7.99 12.39 -4.08
C SER A 335 8.56 13.65 -4.73
N GLU A 336 8.37 13.83 -6.04
CA GLU A 336 8.88 14.99 -6.76
C GLU A 336 8.05 16.25 -6.46
N PHE A 337 6.73 16.09 -6.36
CA PHE A 337 5.81 17.18 -6.07
C PHE A 337 6.16 17.90 -4.77
N ARG A 338 6.51 17.17 -3.71
CA ARG A 338 6.82 17.75 -2.39
C ARG A 338 8.08 18.62 -2.38
N TYR A 339 9.05 18.37 -3.26
CA TYR A 339 10.35 19.07 -3.25
C TYR A 339 10.50 20.17 -4.32
N ARG A 340 9.76 20.09 -5.42
CA ARG A 340 9.93 21.05 -6.53
C ARG A 340 9.31 22.42 -6.32
N ASN A 341 8.68 22.72 -5.15
CA ASN A 341 7.92 23.94 -4.88
C ASN A 341 6.82 24.22 -5.94
N PRO A 342 5.82 23.33 -6.08
CA PRO A 342 4.83 23.42 -7.14
C PRO A 342 4.01 24.71 -7.04
N ILE A 343 3.56 25.21 -8.20
CA ILE A 343 2.62 26.33 -8.26
C ILE A 343 1.23 25.77 -7.98
N ILE A 344 0.65 26.15 -6.86
CA ILE A 344 -0.68 25.72 -6.41
C ILE A 344 -1.46 26.94 -5.96
N ASN A 345 -2.73 27.00 -6.28
CA ASN A 345 -3.64 28.04 -5.84
C ASN A 345 -4.94 27.47 -5.23
N SER A 346 -5.75 28.32 -4.64
CA SER A 346 -6.99 27.94 -3.94
C SER A 346 -8.11 27.40 -4.85
N LYS A 347 -7.96 27.50 -6.17
CA LYS A 347 -8.87 26.91 -7.15
C LYS A 347 -8.38 25.58 -7.70
N ASP A 348 -7.15 25.16 -7.35
CA ASP A 348 -6.69 23.82 -7.72
C ASP A 348 -7.35 22.77 -6.84
N VAL A 349 -7.73 21.65 -7.45
CA VAL A 349 -8.14 20.42 -6.74
C VAL A 349 -7.00 19.44 -6.80
N VAL A 350 -6.54 18.96 -5.65
CA VAL A 350 -5.51 17.93 -5.58
C VAL A 350 -6.17 16.59 -5.25
N ILE A 351 -6.03 15.59 -6.11
CA ILE A 351 -6.48 14.21 -5.85
C ILE A 351 -5.28 13.38 -5.43
N ALA A 352 -5.29 12.88 -4.20
CA ALA A 352 -4.26 12.00 -3.67
C ALA A 352 -4.72 10.55 -3.74
N ILE A 353 -3.95 9.68 -4.41
CA ILE A 353 -4.29 8.27 -4.60
C ILE A 353 -3.31 7.40 -3.80
N SER A 354 -3.84 6.48 -2.98
CA SER A 354 -3.02 5.54 -2.23
C SER A 354 -3.80 4.28 -1.88
N GLN A 355 -3.23 3.10 -2.18
CA GLN A 355 -3.82 1.83 -1.76
C GLN A 355 -3.82 1.70 -0.23
N SER A 356 -2.68 1.86 0.42
CA SER A 356 -2.55 1.73 1.88
C SER A 356 -3.10 2.92 2.66
N GLY A 357 -3.15 4.11 2.02
CA GLY A 357 -3.43 5.35 2.71
C GLY A 357 -2.37 5.80 3.72
N GLU A 358 -1.15 5.23 3.64
CA GLU A 358 -0.04 5.46 4.58
C GLU A 358 1.27 5.84 3.87
N THR A 359 1.25 6.12 2.57
CA THR A 359 2.44 6.45 1.79
C THR A 359 3.00 7.81 2.20
N ALA A 360 4.26 7.84 2.68
CA ALA A 360 4.89 9.04 3.25
C ALA A 360 4.93 10.22 2.28
N ASP A 361 5.38 9.99 1.05
CA ASP A 361 5.46 11.05 0.03
C ASP A 361 4.09 11.61 -0.33
N THR A 362 3.08 10.74 -0.47
CA THR A 362 1.70 11.18 -0.74
C THR A 362 1.14 12.01 0.42
N MET A 363 1.43 11.61 1.67
CA MET A 363 1.06 12.37 2.85
C MET A 363 1.73 13.76 2.88
N ALA A 364 3.02 13.83 2.55
CA ALA A 364 3.73 15.10 2.49
C ALA A 364 3.19 16.01 1.37
N ALA A 365 2.88 15.45 0.20
CA ALA A 365 2.25 16.17 -0.90
C ALA A 365 0.88 16.75 -0.51
N ILE A 366 0.05 15.99 0.24
CA ILE A 366 -1.24 16.46 0.77
C ILE A 366 -1.04 17.67 1.70
N LYS A 367 -0.11 17.57 2.66
CA LYS A 367 0.17 18.68 3.60
C LYS A 367 0.60 19.93 2.86
N LEU A 368 1.53 19.81 1.91
CA LEU A 368 1.99 20.91 1.08
C LEU A 368 0.84 21.55 0.28
N ALA A 369 -0.01 20.74 -0.34
CA ALA A 369 -1.17 21.24 -1.11
C ALA A 369 -2.16 22.01 -0.22
N LYS A 370 -2.44 21.52 0.98
CA LYS A 370 -3.30 22.19 1.98
C LYS A 370 -2.69 23.50 2.45
N GLU A 371 -1.40 23.53 2.76
CA GLU A 371 -0.68 24.75 3.17
C GLU A 371 -0.75 25.84 2.10
N LYS A 372 -0.76 25.45 0.82
CA LYS A 372 -0.93 26.36 -0.32
C LYS A 372 -2.39 26.71 -0.65
N GLY A 373 -3.35 26.17 0.10
CA GLY A 373 -4.77 26.51 0.03
C GLY A 373 -5.59 25.68 -0.97
N ALA A 374 -5.06 24.61 -1.57
CA ALA A 374 -5.81 23.75 -2.47
C ALA A 374 -6.83 22.89 -1.71
N PHE A 375 -7.93 22.55 -2.40
CA PHE A 375 -8.84 21.52 -1.93
C PHE A 375 -8.23 20.13 -2.22
N VAL A 376 -8.10 19.29 -1.19
CA VAL A 376 -7.50 17.96 -1.33
C VAL A 376 -8.55 16.86 -1.16
N PHE A 377 -8.65 15.98 -2.16
CA PHE A 377 -9.55 14.82 -2.20
C PHE A 377 -8.75 13.50 -2.18
N GLY A 378 -9.08 12.58 -1.29
CA GLY A 378 -8.40 11.31 -1.14
C GLY A 378 -9.10 10.16 -1.87
N VAL A 379 -8.35 9.34 -2.61
CA VAL A 379 -8.81 8.04 -3.12
C VAL A 379 -7.98 6.95 -2.46
N CYS A 380 -8.56 6.29 -1.45
CA CYS A 380 -7.87 5.31 -0.60
C CYS A 380 -8.61 3.99 -0.58
N ASN A 381 -7.89 2.89 -0.30
CA ASN A 381 -8.54 1.61 -0.06
C ASN A 381 -8.80 1.37 1.44
N VAL A 382 -7.85 1.72 2.30
CA VAL A 382 -7.96 1.46 3.75
C VAL A 382 -8.78 2.55 4.43
N VAL A 383 -9.92 2.15 5.00
CA VAL A 383 -10.80 3.03 5.77
C VAL A 383 -10.08 3.50 7.04
N GLY A 384 -10.17 4.80 7.33
CA GLY A 384 -9.55 5.39 8.50
C GLY A 384 -8.02 5.49 8.43
N SER A 385 -7.40 5.30 7.27
CA SER A 385 -5.97 5.52 7.05
C SER A 385 -5.55 6.98 7.25
N SER A 386 -4.25 7.21 7.40
CA SER A 386 -3.72 8.56 7.65
C SER A 386 -4.08 9.54 6.52
N ILE A 387 -3.93 9.11 5.24
CA ILE A 387 -4.29 9.93 4.08
C ILE A 387 -5.80 10.23 4.07
N SER A 388 -6.65 9.24 4.36
CA SER A 388 -8.10 9.46 4.37
C SER A 388 -8.57 10.47 5.45
N ARG A 389 -7.85 10.54 6.57
CA ARG A 389 -8.12 11.52 7.64
C ARG A 389 -7.53 12.89 7.35
N GLU A 390 -6.42 12.95 6.64
CA GLU A 390 -5.73 14.21 6.33
C GLU A 390 -6.39 14.98 5.18
N THR A 391 -7.09 14.32 4.27
CA THR A 391 -7.78 14.95 3.14
C THR A 391 -9.08 15.62 3.55
N HIS A 392 -9.53 16.65 2.81
CA HIS A 392 -10.77 17.37 3.12
C HIS A 392 -12.02 16.51 2.85
N ALA A 393 -11.96 15.66 1.82
CA ALA A 393 -12.99 14.70 1.44
C ALA A 393 -12.33 13.53 0.70
N GLY A 394 -13.10 12.48 0.39
CA GLY A 394 -12.53 11.36 -0.33
C GLY A 394 -13.55 10.32 -0.75
N ALA A 395 -13.03 9.28 -1.43
CA ALA A 395 -13.73 8.07 -1.79
C ALA A 395 -12.88 6.84 -1.49
N TYR A 396 -13.49 5.80 -0.94
CA TYR A 396 -12.82 4.51 -0.74
C TYR A 396 -13.02 3.61 -1.95
N THR A 397 -12.00 2.82 -2.31
CA THR A 397 -12.07 1.86 -3.42
C THR A 397 -12.81 0.58 -3.05
N HIS A 398 -12.92 0.24 -1.77
CA HIS A 398 -13.55 -0.99 -1.27
C HIS A 398 -13.00 -2.27 -1.90
N ALA A 399 -11.70 -2.27 -2.27
CA ALA A 399 -11.04 -3.45 -2.84
C ALA A 399 -10.75 -4.56 -1.81
N GLY A 400 -11.08 -4.34 -0.54
CA GLY A 400 -10.65 -5.23 0.54
C GLY A 400 -9.12 -5.21 0.75
N PRO A 401 -8.57 -6.07 1.63
CA PRO A 401 -7.14 -6.15 1.85
C PRO A 401 -6.41 -6.58 0.59
N GLU A 402 -5.28 -5.93 0.29
CA GLU A 402 -4.33 -6.32 -0.75
C GLU A 402 -2.98 -6.60 -0.08
N ILE A 403 -2.60 -7.88 -0.04
CA ILE A 403 -1.48 -8.41 0.76
C ILE A 403 -0.23 -8.60 -0.10
N GLY A 404 -0.40 -9.07 -1.34
CA GLY A 404 0.70 -9.16 -2.30
C GLY A 404 1.42 -7.80 -2.41
N VAL A 405 2.77 -7.79 -2.31
CA VAL A 405 3.54 -6.55 -2.32
C VAL A 405 3.33 -5.80 -3.63
N ALA A 406 3.38 -6.48 -4.77
CA ALA A 406 3.05 -5.89 -6.07
C ALA A 406 1.52 -5.71 -6.18
N SER A 407 1.07 -4.47 -6.33
CA SER A 407 -0.36 -4.15 -6.41
C SER A 407 -1.00 -4.66 -7.70
N THR A 408 -2.23 -5.16 -7.60
CA THR A 408 -3.04 -5.70 -8.71
C THR A 408 -4.43 -5.11 -8.74
N LYS A 409 -5.33 -5.55 -7.85
CA LYS A 409 -6.73 -5.09 -7.77
C LYS A 409 -6.84 -3.61 -7.36
N ALA A 410 -5.86 -3.06 -6.66
CA ALA A 410 -5.84 -1.64 -6.35
C ALA A 410 -5.83 -0.76 -7.61
N PHE A 411 -5.10 -1.16 -8.65
CA PHE A 411 -5.06 -0.43 -9.93
C PHE A 411 -6.44 -0.31 -10.57
N THR A 412 -7.13 -1.44 -10.76
CA THR A 412 -8.44 -1.47 -11.41
C THR A 412 -9.53 -0.78 -10.59
N THR A 413 -9.50 -0.92 -9.27
CA THR A 413 -10.47 -0.25 -8.40
C THR A 413 -10.25 1.26 -8.28
N GLN A 414 -8.99 1.72 -8.30
CA GLN A 414 -8.66 3.15 -8.38
C GLN A 414 -9.15 3.77 -9.68
N ILE A 415 -8.91 3.14 -10.83
CA ILE A 415 -9.42 3.58 -12.12
C ILE A 415 -10.96 3.63 -12.10
N THR A 416 -11.61 2.62 -11.52
CA THR A 416 -13.07 2.58 -11.41
C THR A 416 -13.62 3.78 -10.64
N VAL A 417 -13.02 4.13 -9.48
CA VAL A 417 -13.42 5.32 -8.70
C VAL A 417 -13.21 6.60 -9.49
N LEU A 418 -12.02 6.75 -10.11
CA LEU A 418 -11.66 7.96 -10.86
C LEU A 418 -12.57 8.14 -12.09
N THR A 419 -12.92 7.03 -12.78
CA THR A 419 -13.88 7.05 -13.88
C THR A 419 -15.27 7.50 -13.43
N MET A 420 -15.76 7.00 -12.29
CA MET A 420 -17.04 7.46 -11.74
C MET A 420 -17.04 8.95 -11.38
N ILE A 421 -15.93 9.44 -10.80
CA ILE A 421 -15.78 10.88 -10.50
C ILE A 421 -15.83 11.69 -11.81
N ALA A 422 -15.04 11.32 -12.81
CA ALA A 422 -15.00 12.03 -14.09
C ALA A 422 -16.36 12.05 -14.81
N LEU A 423 -17.06 10.91 -14.85
CA LEU A 423 -18.41 10.82 -15.41
C LEU A 423 -19.41 11.69 -14.63
N ARG A 424 -19.33 11.68 -13.29
CA ARG A 424 -20.19 12.53 -12.45
C ARG A 424 -19.96 14.03 -12.73
N LEU A 425 -18.71 14.44 -12.88
CA LEU A 425 -18.36 15.82 -13.23
C LEU A 425 -18.81 16.17 -14.66
N ALA A 426 -18.60 15.25 -15.61
CA ALA A 426 -19.05 15.43 -16.99
C ALA A 426 -20.56 15.65 -17.09
N LYS A 427 -21.34 14.86 -16.32
CA LYS A 427 -22.80 15.07 -16.22
C LYS A 427 -23.14 16.44 -15.67
N ALA A 428 -22.48 16.89 -14.60
CA ALA A 428 -22.75 18.18 -13.98
C ALA A 428 -22.36 19.37 -14.88
N LYS A 429 -21.27 19.24 -15.66
CA LYS A 429 -20.82 20.25 -16.63
C LYS A 429 -21.57 20.19 -17.96
N GLY A 430 -22.31 19.13 -18.23
CA GLY A 430 -22.98 18.92 -19.53
C GLY A 430 -22.01 18.69 -20.70
N THR A 431 -20.83 18.18 -20.44
CA THR A 431 -19.77 17.94 -21.45
C THR A 431 -19.97 16.67 -22.26
N LEU A 432 -20.76 15.73 -21.74
CA LEU A 432 -21.19 14.50 -22.46
C LEU A 432 -22.68 14.59 -22.76
N SER A 433 -23.08 14.08 -23.94
CA SER A 433 -24.51 13.90 -24.24
C SER A 433 -25.11 12.83 -23.32
N HIS A 434 -26.42 12.91 -23.08
CA HIS A 434 -27.12 11.95 -22.22
C HIS A 434 -26.93 10.51 -22.69
N SER A 435 -26.98 10.24 -24.00
CA SER A 435 -26.80 8.90 -24.56
C SER A 435 -25.40 8.36 -24.34
N VAL A 436 -24.36 9.18 -24.55
CA VAL A 436 -22.96 8.78 -24.33
C VAL A 436 -22.71 8.53 -22.84
N PHE A 437 -23.20 9.41 -21.98
CA PHE A 437 -23.11 9.22 -20.52
C PHE A 437 -23.74 7.90 -20.09
N HIS A 438 -24.99 7.60 -20.53
CA HIS A 438 -25.67 6.35 -20.21
C HIS A 438 -24.94 5.12 -20.73
N SER A 439 -24.38 5.17 -21.95
CA SER A 439 -23.61 4.06 -22.49
C SER A 439 -22.38 3.73 -21.66
N TYR A 440 -21.68 4.75 -21.12
CA TYR A 440 -20.57 4.51 -20.21
C TYR A 440 -20.99 3.93 -18.87
N LEU A 441 -22.15 4.32 -18.33
CA LEU A 441 -22.67 3.72 -17.09
C LEU A 441 -23.00 2.25 -17.28
N GLN A 442 -23.68 1.90 -18.38
CA GLN A 442 -24.01 0.52 -18.71
C GLN A 442 -22.75 -0.31 -18.97
N GLU A 443 -21.79 0.26 -19.68
CA GLU A 443 -20.52 -0.40 -19.95
C GLU A 443 -19.73 -0.63 -18.65
N LEU A 444 -19.67 0.35 -17.75
CA LEU A 444 -19.00 0.20 -16.45
C LEU A 444 -19.70 -0.84 -15.55
N GLU A 445 -21.02 -0.97 -15.62
CA GLU A 445 -21.78 -1.97 -14.86
C GLU A 445 -21.41 -3.40 -15.26
N ILE A 446 -21.14 -3.64 -16.56
CA ILE A 446 -20.78 -4.97 -17.10
C ILE A 446 -19.26 -5.24 -17.12
N ILE A 447 -18.43 -4.27 -16.78
CA ILE A 447 -16.96 -4.46 -16.72
C ILE A 447 -16.54 -5.66 -15.87
N PRO A 448 -17.13 -5.96 -14.70
CA PRO A 448 -16.76 -7.15 -13.93
C PRO A 448 -16.88 -8.46 -14.72
N ASP A 449 -17.90 -8.58 -15.58
CA ASP A 449 -18.09 -9.78 -16.39
C ASP A 449 -17.02 -9.87 -17.51
N LYS A 450 -16.68 -8.74 -18.12
CA LYS A 450 -15.58 -8.64 -19.10
C LYS A 450 -14.22 -8.92 -18.47
N VAL A 451 -13.98 -8.45 -17.26
CA VAL A 451 -12.75 -8.80 -16.50
C VAL A 451 -12.71 -10.30 -16.21
N ARG A 452 -13.85 -10.92 -15.89
CA ARG A 452 -13.94 -12.39 -15.71
C ARG A 452 -13.59 -13.13 -17.01
N GLU A 453 -14.07 -12.67 -18.17
CA GLU A 453 -13.70 -13.22 -19.46
C GLU A 453 -12.19 -13.00 -19.75
N ALA A 454 -11.64 -11.83 -19.41
CA ALA A 454 -10.20 -11.57 -19.56
C ALA A 454 -9.31 -12.50 -18.69
N LEU A 455 -9.80 -12.94 -17.52
CA LEU A 455 -9.11 -13.92 -16.66
C LEU A 455 -9.01 -15.31 -17.31
N GLU A 456 -9.87 -15.65 -18.27
CA GLU A 456 -9.79 -16.89 -19.03
C GLU A 456 -8.51 -16.97 -19.90
N THR A 457 -7.82 -15.85 -20.09
CA THR A 457 -6.50 -15.79 -20.76
C THR A 457 -5.37 -16.40 -19.92
N ASN A 458 -5.63 -16.87 -18.70
CA ASN A 458 -4.63 -17.39 -17.76
C ASN A 458 -3.71 -18.45 -18.38
N ASP A 459 -4.28 -19.46 -19.04
CA ASP A 459 -3.48 -20.55 -19.63
C ASP A 459 -2.65 -20.05 -20.80
N ARG A 460 -3.20 -19.13 -21.60
CA ARG A 460 -2.47 -18.49 -22.69
C ARG A 460 -1.32 -17.62 -22.18
N ALA A 461 -1.54 -16.87 -21.12
CA ALA A 461 -0.49 -16.10 -20.45
C ALA A 461 0.62 -17.02 -19.90
N LYS A 462 0.25 -18.18 -19.33
CA LYS A 462 1.19 -19.19 -18.84
C LYS A 462 2.04 -19.80 -19.95
N GLU A 463 1.44 -20.12 -21.10
CA GLU A 463 2.17 -20.61 -22.29
C GLU A 463 3.22 -19.59 -22.76
N ILE A 464 2.83 -18.33 -22.90
CA ILE A 464 3.72 -17.24 -23.32
C ILE A 464 4.82 -17.00 -22.28
N ALA A 465 4.46 -17.03 -20.99
CA ALA A 465 5.41 -16.91 -19.89
C ALA A 465 6.52 -17.96 -19.95
N ALA A 466 6.19 -19.20 -20.31
CA ALA A 466 7.18 -20.28 -20.46
C ALA A 466 8.24 -20.00 -21.54
N VAL A 467 7.86 -19.25 -22.59
CA VAL A 467 8.78 -18.85 -23.68
C VAL A 467 9.71 -17.72 -23.24
N PHE A 468 9.18 -16.72 -22.51
CA PHE A 468 9.90 -15.47 -22.23
C PHE A 468 10.42 -15.33 -20.80
N LYS A 469 10.25 -16.33 -19.94
CA LYS A 469 10.68 -16.28 -18.52
C LYS A 469 12.17 -15.98 -18.33
N ASP A 470 13.00 -16.30 -19.29
CA ASP A 470 14.46 -16.11 -19.22
C ASP A 470 14.94 -14.92 -20.06
N ALA A 471 14.04 -14.11 -20.60
CA ALA A 471 14.39 -12.89 -21.32
C ALA A 471 15.13 -11.92 -20.39
N PRO A 472 16.23 -11.30 -20.81
CA PRO A 472 16.98 -10.35 -19.99
C PRO A 472 16.26 -9.01 -19.84
N ASN A 473 15.51 -8.60 -20.88
CA ASN A 473 14.82 -7.33 -20.98
C ASN A 473 13.48 -7.49 -21.68
N CYS A 474 12.55 -6.58 -21.44
CA CYS A 474 11.26 -6.51 -22.13
C CYS A 474 10.84 -5.06 -22.35
N LEU A 475 10.20 -4.78 -23.49
CA LEU A 475 9.54 -3.51 -23.74
C LEU A 475 8.02 -3.68 -23.71
N TYR A 476 7.34 -2.67 -23.19
CA TYR A 476 5.87 -2.59 -23.14
C TYR A 476 5.42 -1.33 -23.88
N LEU A 477 4.52 -1.46 -24.83
CA LEU A 477 4.07 -0.36 -25.67
C LEU A 477 2.55 -0.22 -25.62
N GLY A 478 2.09 1.02 -25.44
CA GLY A 478 0.68 1.37 -25.45
C GLY A 478 0.48 2.78 -26.02
N ARG A 479 -0.76 3.13 -26.33
CA ARG A 479 -1.16 4.48 -26.75
C ARG A 479 -2.42 4.94 -26.04
N GLY A 480 -2.56 6.26 -25.86
CA GLY A 480 -3.72 6.84 -25.17
C GLY A 480 -3.92 6.19 -23.81
N TYR A 481 -5.13 5.76 -23.52
CA TYR A 481 -5.50 5.08 -22.26
C TYR A 481 -4.65 3.85 -21.93
N ASN A 482 -4.07 3.19 -22.92
CA ASN A 482 -3.26 1.99 -22.75
C ASN A 482 -1.75 2.25 -22.62
N PHE A 483 -1.27 3.50 -22.74
CA PHE A 483 0.11 3.81 -22.39
C PHE A 483 0.39 3.61 -20.89
N PRO A 484 -0.44 4.14 -19.96
CA PRO A 484 -0.28 3.83 -18.54
C PRO A 484 -0.38 2.34 -18.20
N VAL A 485 -1.16 1.56 -18.96
CA VAL A 485 -1.23 0.10 -18.80
C VAL A 485 0.09 -0.56 -19.21
N ALA A 486 0.76 -0.05 -20.25
CA ALA A 486 2.11 -0.52 -20.61
C ALA A 486 3.13 -0.25 -19.49
N LEU A 487 3.07 0.92 -18.86
CA LEU A 487 3.89 1.25 -17.68
C LEU A 487 3.61 0.29 -16.52
N GLU A 488 2.32 0.02 -16.25
CA GLU A 488 1.91 -0.89 -15.18
C GLU A 488 2.33 -2.34 -15.44
N GLY A 489 2.19 -2.85 -16.66
CA GLY A 489 2.67 -4.17 -17.05
C GLY A 489 4.18 -4.32 -16.89
N ALA A 490 4.95 -3.32 -17.31
CA ALA A 490 6.39 -3.27 -17.11
C ALA A 490 6.77 -3.22 -15.62
N LEU A 491 6.04 -2.44 -14.82
CA LEU A 491 6.25 -2.37 -13.38
C LEU A 491 6.01 -3.75 -12.74
N LYS A 492 4.88 -4.40 -13.02
CA LYS A 492 4.58 -5.74 -12.47
C LYS A 492 5.67 -6.74 -12.82
N LEU A 493 6.13 -6.80 -14.07
CA LEU A 493 7.17 -7.74 -14.46
C LEU A 493 8.47 -7.51 -13.69
N LYS A 494 8.97 -6.27 -13.62
CA LYS A 494 10.23 -5.97 -12.93
C LYS A 494 10.16 -6.20 -11.43
N GLU A 495 9.04 -5.90 -10.78
CA GLU A 495 8.86 -6.05 -9.33
C GLU A 495 8.99 -7.50 -8.88
N ILE A 496 8.35 -8.44 -9.59
CA ILE A 496 8.21 -9.82 -9.10
C ILE A 496 9.12 -10.83 -9.79
N SER A 497 9.59 -10.55 -11.03
CA SER A 497 10.45 -11.46 -11.79
C SER A 497 11.91 -11.03 -11.85
N TYR A 498 12.21 -9.77 -11.52
CA TYR A 498 13.52 -9.11 -11.62
C TYR A 498 14.05 -8.99 -13.07
N ILE A 499 13.19 -9.17 -14.07
CA ILE A 499 13.49 -8.87 -15.47
C ILE A 499 13.40 -7.36 -15.64
N HIS A 500 14.40 -6.75 -16.28
CA HIS A 500 14.32 -5.34 -16.64
C HIS A 500 13.23 -5.12 -17.69
N ALA A 501 12.24 -4.29 -17.36
CA ALA A 501 11.11 -4.00 -18.24
C ALA A 501 10.78 -2.51 -18.22
N GLU A 502 10.53 -1.94 -19.41
CA GLU A 502 10.18 -0.53 -19.56
C GLU A 502 8.92 -0.36 -20.40
N GLY A 503 8.09 0.62 -20.01
CA GLY A 503 6.89 1.01 -20.74
C GLY A 503 7.12 2.32 -21.50
N TYR A 504 6.65 2.39 -22.74
CA TYR A 504 6.74 3.58 -23.58
C TYR A 504 5.42 3.89 -24.28
N PRO A 505 5.12 5.17 -24.54
CA PRO A 505 4.14 5.51 -25.57
C PRO A 505 4.65 4.92 -26.91
N ALA A 506 3.84 4.13 -27.59
CA ALA A 506 4.32 3.38 -28.77
C ALA A 506 4.94 4.26 -29.86
N ALA A 507 4.50 5.52 -29.99
CA ALA A 507 5.09 6.47 -30.93
C ALA A 507 6.52 6.90 -30.54
N GLU A 508 6.78 7.04 -29.22
CA GLU A 508 8.07 7.48 -28.68
C GLU A 508 9.17 6.42 -28.86
N MET A 509 8.79 5.18 -29.16
CA MET A 509 9.76 4.12 -29.51
C MET A 509 10.73 4.58 -30.60
N LYS A 510 10.28 5.37 -31.58
CA LYS A 510 11.08 5.88 -32.68
C LYS A 510 12.18 6.86 -32.26
N HIS A 511 12.05 7.47 -31.10
CA HIS A 511 12.93 8.53 -30.62
C HIS A 511 14.03 8.00 -29.67
N GLY A 512 14.40 6.73 -29.84
CA GLY A 512 15.50 6.10 -29.09
C GLY A 512 15.30 4.62 -28.81
N PRO A 513 14.25 4.20 -28.12
CA PRO A 513 14.06 2.81 -27.69
C PRO A 513 14.06 1.77 -28.82
N ILE A 514 13.71 2.16 -30.03
CA ILE A 514 13.74 1.28 -31.22
C ILE A 514 15.15 0.70 -31.49
N ALA A 515 16.20 1.36 -31.02
CA ALA A 515 17.57 0.86 -31.12
C ALA A 515 17.82 -0.43 -30.32
N LEU A 516 16.95 -0.74 -29.34
CA LEU A 516 17.03 -1.93 -28.51
C LEU A 516 16.32 -3.14 -29.14
N ILE A 517 15.59 -2.95 -30.25
CA ILE A 517 14.80 -4.02 -30.86
C ILE A 517 15.72 -4.95 -31.64
N ASP A 518 15.73 -6.21 -31.24
CA ASP A 518 16.39 -7.34 -31.93
C ASP A 518 15.55 -8.62 -31.75
N GLU A 519 16.09 -9.75 -32.19
CA GLU A 519 15.42 -11.06 -32.15
C GLU A 519 15.22 -11.60 -30.71
N GLN A 520 15.94 -11.07 -29.72
CA GLN A 520 15.91 -11.52 -28.34
C GLN A 520 15.07 -10.61 -27.45
N MET A 521 14.69 -9.42 -27.95
CA MET A 521 13.88 -8.45 -27.19
C MET A 521 12.39 -8.73 -27.37
N PRO A 522 11.68 -9.26 -26.36
CA PRO A 522 10.23 -9.34 -26.39
C PRO A 522 9.61 -7.97 -26.24
N VAL A 523 8.66 -7.67 -27.11
CA VAL A 523 7.91 -6.42 -27.09
C VAL A 523 6.43 -6.73 -26.88
N PHE A 524 5.93 -6.32 -25.71
CA PHE A 524 4.51 -6.44 -25.38
C PHE A 524 3.78 -5.21 -25.90
N VAL A 525 2.78 -5.42 -26.76
CA VAL A 525 2.02 -4.33 -27.39
C VAL A 525 0.55 -4.44 -26.98
N ILE A 526 0.00 -3.37 -26.41
CA ILE A 526 -1.41 -3.30 -26.03
C ILE A 526 -2.17 -2.63 -27.18
N ALA A 527 -2.93 -3.42 -27.93
CA ALA A 527 -3.55 -3.03 -29.19
C ALA A 527 -5.05 -3.40 -29.26
N PRO A 528 -5.90 -2.90 -28.34
CA PRO A 528 -7.34 -3.08 -28.48
C PRO A 528 -7.84 -2.37 -29.74
N LYS A 529 -8.88 -2.93 -30.38
CA LYS A 529 -9.42 -2.44 -31.69
C LYS A 529 -10.25 -1.17 -31.53
N GLN A 530 -9.68 -0.14 -30.89
CA GLN A 530 -10.32 1.17 -30.65
C GLN A 530 -9.29 2.29 -30.63
N GLY A 531 -9.76 3.54 -30.63
CA GLY A 531 -8.94 4.72 -30.47
C GLY A 531 -7.82 4.82 -31.53
N HIS A 532 -6.59 4.59 -31.10
CA HIS A 532 -5.39 4.73 -31.94
C HIS A 532 -4.93 3.43 -32.61
N TYR A 533 -5.82 2.47 -32.84
CA TYR A 533 -5.49 1.13 -33.33
C TYR A 533 -4.61 1.12 -34.59
N ASP A 534 -4.97 1.85 -35.66
CA ASP A 534 -4.19 1.90 -36.90
C ASP A 534 -2.76 2.40 -36.68
N LYS A 535 -2.58 3.31 -35.72
CA LYS A 535 -1.25 3.81 -35.36
C LYS A 535 -0.42 2.80 -34.60
N ILE A 536 -1.08 1.97 -33.77
CA ILE A 536 -0.42 0.86 -33.06
C ILE A 536 0.00 -0.21 -34.07
N VAL A 537 -0.86 -0.56 -35.05
CA VAL A 537 -0.54 -1.48 -36.13
C VAL A 537 0.72 -1.03 -36.88
N SER A 538 0.82 0.26 -37.21
CA SER A 538 2.03 0.80 -37.85
C SER A 538 3.28 0.65 -36.97
N ASN A 539 3.16 0.87 -35.64
CA ASN A 539 4.28 0.65 -34.73
C ASN A 539 4.67 -0.84 -34.65
N ILE A 540 3.71 -1.76 -34.68
CA ILE A 540 3.96 -3.22 -34.73
C ILE A 540 4.76 -3.59 -36.00
N GLN A 541 4.39 -3.03 -37.16
CA GLN A 541 5.12 -3.26 -38.41
C GLN A 541 6.57 -2.77 -38.34
N GLU A 542 6.81 -1.64 -37.67
CA GLU A 542 8.16 -1.10 -37.46
C GLU A 542 9.03 -1.99 -36.56
N ILE A 543 8.44 -2.59 -35.51
CA ILE A 543 9.11 -3.58 -34.65
C ILE A 543 9.41 -4.84 -35.49
N LYS A 544 8.43 -5.34 -36.23
CA LYS A 544 8.56 -6.55 -37.03
C LYS A 544 9.66 -6.42 -38.10
N SER A 545 9.79 -5.24 -38.73
CA SER A 545 10.84 -4.98 -39.70
C SER A 545 12.27 -5.05 -39.15
N ARG A 546 12.42 -5.10 -37.81
CA ARG A 546 13.68 -5.23 -37.06
C ARG A 546 13.80 -6.56 -36.34
N SER A 547 13.01 -7.55 -36.75
CA SER A 547 12.99 -8.90 -36.18
C SER A 547 12.56 -8.98 -34.72
N GLY A 548 11.94 -7.91 -34.14
CA GLY A 548 11.45 -7.91 -32.77
C GLY A 548 10.36 -8.97 -32.56
N LYS A 549 10.37 -9.60 -31.37
CA LYS A 549 9.37 -10.60 -30.97
C LYS A 549 8.16 -9.91 -30.35
N ILE A 550 7.01 -10.04 -30.99
CA ILE A 550 5.79 -9.28 -30.62
C ILE A 550 4.81 -10.16 -29.90
N ILE A 551 4.45 -9.75 -28.69
CA ILE A 551 3.36 -10.30 -27.88
C ILE A 551 2.27 -9.23 -27.82
N ALA A 552 1.13 -9.46 -28.47
CA ALA A 552 0.08 -8.47 -28.55
C ALA A 552 -1.15 -8.86 -27.71
N VAL A 553 -1.64 -7.89 -26.90
CA VAL A 553 -2.95 -7.95 -26.26
C VAL A 553 -3.93 -7.25 -27.18
N VAL A 554 -4.90 -7.98 -27.72
CA VAL A 554 -5.83 -7.51 -28.75
C VAL A 554 -7.28 -7.76 -28.38
N THR A 555 -8.20 -7.05 -29.01
CA THR A 555 -9.63 -7.36 -28.91
C THR A 555 -9.92 -8.72 -29.59
N LYS A 556 -10.78 -9.52 -28.99
CA LYS A 556 -11.21 -10.84 -29.47
C LYS A 556 -11.68 -10.76 -30.94
N GLY A 557 -11.14 -11.68 -31.75
CA GLY A 557 -11.43 -11.73 -33.18
C GLY A 557 -10.64 -10.73 -34.02
N ASP A 558 -9.60 -10.09 -33.49
CA ASP A 558 -8.69 -9.26 -34.28
C ASP A 558 -7.94 -10.12 -35.32
N THR A 559 -7.91 -9.65 -36.54
CA THR A 559 -7.25 -10.34 -37.64
C THR A 559 -5.95 -9.66 -38.08
N GLN A 560 -5.89 -8.34 -38.04
CA GLN A 560 -4.79 -7.55 -38.57
C GLN A 560 -3.52 -7.66 -37.73
N VAL A 561 -3.63 -7.47 -36.40
CA VAL A 561 -2.48 -7.65 -35.49
C VAL A 561 -2.11 -9.12 -35.35
N ARG A 562 -3.08 -10.03 -35.49
CA ARG A 562 -2.84 -11.48 -35.47
C ARG A 562 -1.87 -11.94 -36.57
N GLU A 563 -1.90 -11.32 -37.74
CA GLU A 563 -0.99 -11.64 -38.84
C GLU A 563 0.44 -11.11 -38.62
N LEU A 564 0.59 -10.11 -37.75
CA LEU A 564 1.85 -9.41 -37.52
C LEU A 564 2.58 -9.92 -36.25
N ALA A 565 1.84 -10.28 -35.23
CA ALA A 565 2.40 -10.65 -33.93
C ALA A 565 2.82 -12.13 -33.88
N ASP A 566 3.85 -12.42 -33.09
CA ASP A 566 4.31 -13.78 -32.83
C ASP A 566 3.42 -14.51 -31.84
N TYR A 567 2.86 -13.77 -30.88
CA TYR A 567 1.94 -14.27 -29.83
C TYR A 567 0.78 -13.29 -29.63
N ILE A 568 -0.42 -13.86 -29.44
CA ILE A 568 -1.65 -13.10 -29.23
C ILE A 568 -2.30 -13.52 -27.90
N ILE A 569 -2.80 -12.51 -27.17
CA ILE A 569 -3.71 -12.67 -26.04
C ILE A 569 -4.97 -11.88 -26.37
N GLU A 570 -6.12 -12.56 -26.46
CA GLU A 570 -7.39 -11.94 -26.81
C GLU A 570 -8.17 -11.53 -25.55
N VAL A 571 -8.66 -10.30 -25.53
CA VAL A 571 -9.51 -9.77 -24.45
C VAL A 571 -10.85 -9.32 -25.02
N PRO A 572 -11.93 -9.29 -24.22
CA PRO A 572 -13.24 -8.83 -24.70
C PRO A 572 -13.22 -7.36 -25.12
N GLU A 573 -14.11 -7.01 -26.04
CA GLU A 573 -14.30 -5.64 -26.49
C GLU A 573 -14.93 -4.78 -25.38
N THR A 574 -14.46 -3.52 -25.24
CA THR A 574 -15.05 -2.50 -24.35
C THR A 574 -14.82 -1.11 -24.93
N SER A 575 -15.40 -0.08 -24.33
CA SER A 575 -15.10 1.30 -24.72
C SER A 575 -13.64 1.66 -24.45
N ASP A 576 -13.06 2.55 -25.25
CA ASP A 576 -11.63 2.90 -25.20
C ASP A 576 -11.20 3.33 -23.78
N ALA A 577 -11.96 4.23 -23.17
CA ALA A 577 -11.67 4.74 -21.83
C ALA A 577 -11.72 3.68 -20.71
N LEU A 578 -12.44 2.57 -20.91
CA LEU A 578 -12.54 1.47 -19.95
C LEU A 578 -11.61 0.31 -20.29
N SER A 579 -10.95 0.35 -21.44
CA SER A 579 -10.01 -0.69 -21.88
C SER A 579 -8.88 -0.97 -20.86
N PRO A 580 -8.35 0.00 -20.10
CA PRO A 580 -7.35 -0.26 -19.06
C PRO A 580 -7.79 -1.28 -18.01
N LEU A 581 -9.08 -1.34 -17.68
CA LEU A 581 -9.62 -2.30 -16.71
C LEU A 581 -9.54 -3.76 -17.19
N ILE A 582 -9.46 -3.96 -18.50
CA ILE A 582 -9.45 -5.28 -19.13
C ILE A 582 -8.05 -5.65 -19.62
N THR A 583 -7.35 -4.74 -20.29
CA THR A 583 -6.05 -5.01 -20.90
C THR A 583 -4.93 -5.22 -19.88
N THR A 584 -5.09 -4.74 -18.65
CA THR A 584 -4.13 -4.98 -17.56
C THR A 584 -4.14 -6.44 -17.07
N ILE A 585 -5.28 -7.13 -17.16
CA ILE A 585 -5.46 -8.48 -16.60
C ILE A 585 -4.45 -9.50 -17.17
N PRO A 586 -4.34 -9.67 -18.51
CA PRO A 586 -3.37 -10.62 -19.05
C PRO A 586 -1.91 -10.24 -18.74
N LEU A 587 -1.59 -8.96 -18.57
CA LEU A 587 -0.24 -8.52 -18.22
C LEU A 587 0.11 -8.89 -16.77
N GLN A 588 -0.85 -8.80 -15.85
CA GLN A 588 -0.69 -9.26 -14.48
C GLN A 588 -0.49 -10.78 -14.41
N LEU A 589 -1.32 -11.55 -15.12
CA LEU A 589 -1.21 -13.02 -15.22
C LEU A 589 0.14 -13.44 -15.81
N LEU A 590 0.56 -12.78 -16.88
CA LEU A 590 1.84 -13.06 -17.53
C LEU A 590 3.02 -12.82 -16.58
N SER A 591 3.05 -11.67 -15.93
CA SER A 591 4.10 -11.32 -14.96
C SER A 591 4.13 -12.31 -13.80
N TYR A 592 2.96 -12.71 -13.29
CA TYR A 592 2.82 -13.73 -12.25
C TYR A 592 3.43 -15.06 -12.68
N HIS A 593 3.05 -15.60 -13.86
CA HIS A 593 3.56 -16.88 -14.34
C HIS A 593 5.06 -16.85 -14.64
N ILE A 594 5.57 -15.77 -15.22
CA ILE A 594 7.03 -15.58 -15.42
C ILE A 594 7.75 -15.67 -14.07
N ALA A 595 7.29 -14.95 -13.07
CA ALA A 595 7.92 -14.91 -11.75
C ALA A 595 7.89 -16.29 -11.05
N VAL A 596 6.74 -16.98 -11.07
CA VAL A 596 6.60 -18.33 -10.52
C VAL A 596 7.54 -19.32 -11.20
N MET A 597 7.61 -19.31 -12.54
CA MET A 597 8.51 -20.20 -13.30
C MET A 597 10.00 -19.92 -13.07
N ARG A 598 10.33 -18.67 -12.68
CA ARG A 598 11.69 -18.28 -12.26
C ARG A 598 12.00 -18.63 -10.80
N GLY A 599 11.03 -19.19 -10.05
CA GLY A 599 11.19 -19.49 -8.63
C GLY A 599 11.22 -18.24 -7.74
N CYS A 600 10.70 -17.11 -8.22
CA CYS A 600 10.63 -15.86 -7.44
C CYS A 600 9.47 -15.90 -6.44
N ASN A 601 9.64 -15.23 -5.30
CA ASN A 601 8.55 -15.04 -4.35
C ASN A 601 7.67 -13.87 -4.83
N VAL A 602 6.50 -14.19 -5.39
CA VAL A 602 5.58 -13.19 -5.99
C VAL A 602 4.83 -12.35 -4.96
N ASP A 603 4.59 -12.90 -3.76
CA ASP A 603 3.90 -12.17 -2.69
C ASP A 603 4.83 -11.22 -1.94
N GLN A 604 6.11 -11.59 -1.82
CA GLN A 604 7.13 -10.87 -1.08
C GLN A 604 8.43 -10.80 -1.92
N PRO A 605 8.44 -10.03 -3.01
CA PRO A 605 9.64 -9.89 -3.83
C PRO A 605 10.74 -9.14 -3.08
N ARG A 606 12.01 -9.55 -3.32
CA ARG A 606 13.16 -8.95 -2.65
C ARG A 606 13.21 -7.42 -2.81
N ASN A 607 13.69 -6.73 -1.78
CA ASN A 607 13.93 -5.28 -1.77
C ASN A 607 12.65 -4.41 -1.95
N LEU A 608 11.47 -4.98 -1.79
CA LEU A 608 10.19 -4.26 -1.88
C LEU A 608 9.36 -4.45 -0.61
N ALA A 609 8.66 -3.41 -0.22
CA ALA A 609 7.65 -3.43 0.82
C ALA A 609 6.31 -2.96 0.26
N LYS A 610 5.19 -3.47 0.79
CA LYS A 610 3.83 -3.13 0.29
C LYS A 610 3.53 -1.64 0.32
N SER A 611 4.08 -0.91 1.29
CA SER A 611 3.88 0.53 1.43
C SER A 611 5.11 1.17 2.06
N VAL A 612 5.52 2.33 1.53
CA VAL A 612 6.65 3.11 2.02
C VAL A 612 6.10 4.23 2.93
N THR A 613 6.32 4.10 4.25
CA THR A 613 5.80 5.04 5.27
C THR A 613 6.87 5.88 5.92
N VAL A 614 8.10 5.71 5.53
CA VAL A 614 9.26 6.52 5.92
C VAL A 614 10.03 6.90 4.67
N GLU A 615 10.70 8.01 4.73
CA GLU A 615 11.58 8.49 3.68
C GLU A 615 12.98 7.90 3.80
#